data_c14a0c94beafd253dc15f3d89ac960a6
#
_entry.id   c14a0c94beafd253dc15f3d89ac960a6
#
_cell.length_a   1.000
_cell.length_b   1.000
_cell.length_c   1.000
_cell.angle_alpha   90.00
_cell.angle_beta   90.00
_cell.angle_gamma   90.00
#
_symmetry.space_group_name_H-M   'P 1'
#
loop_
_entity.id
_entity.type
_entity.pdbx_description
1 polymer ?
#
loop_
_entity_poly.entity_id
_entity_poly.type
_entity_poly.pdbx_seq_one_letter_code
_entity_poly.pdbx_strand_id
1 'polypeptide(L)'
;MDVTQLKMLRNAKVVSEIKKVFSIDKKYQVDETYLVRVFPKELLQTRKQEFEIIQALGSQTPFVPRAYDFGCTDGEGYMIIGYVRGEDAENGMFSLSHSEQFKAGFSAGEILREVHKIPLDIPKMNWLDFQTAKFKRKVEELKELEITASFLTETEQFVYENIARLKNRPICLQHGDFHPANIILKNKKFVGLIDFNRLEFGDPLFDLAKIGFFTTEVSIPFARGNILGYIDKEEVTDFWNLYALYTAMHIISAVNWAAKNESRNFKKLMNYAAKTAASYDNFQKLMPDWMNEEEFK
;
A
#
# COMPACT_ATOMS: atom_id res chain seq x y z
N MET A 1 15.56 24.29 -2.60
CA MET A 1 14.41 25.23 -2.37
C MET A 1 14.26 25.49 -0.87
N ASP A 2 14.09 26.75 -0.47
CA ASP A 2 13.63 27.11 0.88
C ASP A 2 12.10 27.16 0.89
N VAL A 3 11.48 26.19 1.57
CA VAL A 3 10.02 26.03 1.58
C VAL A 3 9.27 27.17 2.26
N THR A 4 9.94 27.97 3.11
CA THR A 4 9.33 29.14 3.78
C THR A 4 9.07 30.30 2.82
N GLN A 5 9.69 30.29 1.64
CA GLN A 5 9.47 31.31 0.61
C GLN A 5 8.22 31.04 -0.24
N LEU A 6 7.67 29.83 -0.16
CA LEU A 6 6.40 29.52 -0.83
C LEU A 6 5.28 30.40 -0.25
N LYS A 7 4.47 31.01 -1.14
CA LYS A 7 3.45 32.01 -0.76
C LYS A 7 2.58 31.57 0.40
N MET A 8 2.19 30.30 0.41
CA MET A 8 1.32 29.72 1.42
C MET A 8 2.01 29.54 2.78
N LEU A 9 3.35 29.44 2.81
CA LEU A 9 4.13 29.08 3.98
C LEU A 9 4.97 30.24 4.56
N ARG A 10 4.77 31.49 4.07
CA ARG A 10 5.55 32.67 4.52
C ARG A 10 5.44 32.98 6.01
N ASN A 11 4.35 32.54 6.65
CA ASN A 11 4.12 32.74 8.08
C ASN A 11 4.37 31.45 8.89
N ALA A 12 4.99 30.44 8.31
CA ALA A 12 5.31 29.20 8.99
C ALA A 12 6.25 29.45 10.19
N LYS A 13 5.94 28.85 11.33
CA LYS A 13 6.70 28.99 12.58
C LYS A 13 7.70 27.85 12.77
N VAL A 14 7.34 26.64 12.34
CA VAL A 14 8.14 25.43 12.53
C VAL A 14 8.23 24.67 11.22
N VAL A 15 9.45 24.39 10.78
CA VAL A 15 9.72 23.54 9.61
C VAL A 15 10.69 22.45 10.05
N SER A 16 10.30 21.19 9.84
CA SER A 16 11.10 20.03 10.17
C SER A 16 11.24 19.11 8.95
N GLU A 17 12.46 18.72 8.62
CA GLU A 17 12.70 17.75 7.53
C GLU A 17 12.38 16.35 7.99
N ILE A 18 11.58 15.61 7.19
CA ILE A 18 11.29 14.20 7.39
C ILE A 18 12.24 13.37 6.52
N LYS A 19 13.23 12.74 7.15
CA LYS A 19 14.20 11.88 6.44
C LYS A 19 13.59 10.48 6.24
N LYS A 20 13.31 10.12 4.99
CA LYS A 20 12.94 8.74 4.58
C LYS A 20 13.99 8.20 3.62
N VAL A 21 14.51 6.99 3.90
CA VAL A 21 15.66 6.37 3.21
C VAL A 21 15.42 6.14 1.71
N PHE A 22 14.16 5.89 1.29
CA PHE A 22 13.81 5.50 -0.08
C PHE A 22 13.03 6.57 -0.86
N SER A 23 13.02 7.82 -0.41
CA SER A 23 12.31 8.89 -1.10
C SER A 23 13.27 9.75 -1.91
N ILE A 24 13.02 9.90 -3.21
CA ILE A 24 13.70 10.90 -4.06
C ILE A 24 13.27 12.31 -3.63
N ASP A 25 12.01 12.45 -3.17
CA ASP A 25 11.47 13.72 -2.73
C ASP A 25 12.00 14.07 -1.33
N LYS A 26 12.44 15.30 -1.15
CA LYS A 26 12.64 15.89 0.18
C LYS A 26 11.27 16.20 0.78
N LYS A 27 11.04 15.80 2.03
CA LYS A 27 9.75 15.97 2.73
C LYS A 27 9.95 16.89 3.93
N TYR A 28 9.09 17.89 4.06
CA TYR A 28 9.09 18.82 5.18
C TYR A 28 7.72 18.87 5.84
N GLN A 29 7.70 18.70 7.14
CA GLN A 29 6.54 18.99 7.98
C GLN A 29 6.56 20.47 8.33
N VAL A 30 5.44 21.17 8.13
CA VAL A 30 5.31 22.59 8.43
C VAL A 30 4.12 22.81 9.35
N ASP A 31 4.40 23.38 10.54
CA ASP A 31 3.42 23.72 11.60
C ASP A 31 2.48 22.56 11.98
N GLU A 32 2.93 21.30 11.87
CA GLU A 32 2.09 20.09 12.01
C GLU A 32 0.79 20.15 11.18
N THR A 33 0.75 20.96 10.15
CA THR A 33 -0.44 21.22 9.34
C THR A 33 -0.22 20.81 7.88
N TYR A 34 0.98 21.03 7.37
CA TYR A 34 1.32 20.78 5.99
C TYR A 34 2.48 19.79 5.86
N LEU A 35 2.40 18.95 4.85
CA LEU A 35 3.51 18.20 4.30
C LEU A 35 3.90 18.84 2.97
N VAL A 36 5.12 19.31 2.88
CA VAL A 36 5.70 19.85 1.65
C VAL A 36 6.63 18.79 1.07
N ARG A 37 6.42 18.44 -0.18
CA ARG A 37 7.32 17.56 -0.94
C ARG A 37 8.02 18.41 -1.99
N VAL A 38 9.34 18.34 -2.03
CA VAL A 38 10.20 19.02 -3.01
C VAL A 38 10.89 17.94 -3.85
N PHE A 39 10.84 18.06 -5.16
CA PHE A 39 11.30 17.04 -6.08
C PHE A 39 11.97 17.63 -7.34
N PRO A 40 12.81 16.85 -8.05
CA PRO A 40 13.43 17.28 -9.29
C PRO A 40 12.38 17.70 -10.34
N LYS A 41 12.69 18.73 -11.11
CA LYS A 41 11.79 19.30 -12.15
C LYS A 41 11.34 18.25 -13.19
N GLU A 42 12.17 17.26 -13.46
CA GLU A 42 11.91 16.16 -14.39
C GLU A 42 10.70 15.33 -13.96
N LEU A 43 10.38 15.30 -12.65
CA LEU A 43 9.22 14.59 -12.12
C LEU A 43 7.93 15.43 -12.10
N LEU A 44 7.97 16.67 -12.58
CA LEU A 44 6.85 17.61 -12.44
C LEU A 44 5.54 17.03 -13.01
N GLN A 45 5.57 16.41 -14.18
CA GLN A 45 4.37 15.85 -14.79
C GLN A 45 3.78 14.67 -13.99
N THR A 46 4.63 13.76 -13.55
CA THR A 46 4.21 12.61 -12.74
C THR A 46 3.66 13.05 -11.38
N ARG A 47 4.33 14.02 -10.75
CA ARG A 47 3.87 14.57 -9.45
C ARG A 47 2.61 15.41 -9.57
N LYS A 48 2.38 16.03 -10.73
CA LYS A 48 1.14 16.75 -11.01
C LYS A 48 -0.06 15.79 -11.06
N GLN A 49 0.10 14.66 -11.75
CA GLN A 49 -0.94 13.62 -11.78
C GLN A 49 -1.24 13.09 -10.37
N GLU A 50 -0.21 12.79 -9.58
CA GLU A 50 -0.36 12.39 -8.18
C GLU A 50 -1.12 13.46 -7.37
N PHE A 51 -0.75 14.75 -7.52
CA PHE A 51 -1.41 15.86 -6.83
C PHE A 51 -2.89 15.98 -7.19
N GLU A 52 -3.23 15.89 -8.48
CA GLU A 52 -4.62 15.95 -8.97
C GLU A 52 -5.47 14.79 -8.42
N ILE A 53 -4.90 13.60 -8.32
CA ILE A 53 -5.57 12.45 -7.70
C ILE A 53 -5.76 12.68 -6.19
N ILE A 54 -4.73 13.11 -5.46
CA ILE A 54 -4.84 13.44 -4.03
C ILE A 54 -5.91 14.53 -3.82
N GLN A 55 -5.99 15.52 -4.71
CA GLN A 55 -7.00 16.58 -4.66
C GLN A 55 -8.42 15.99 -4.82
N ALA A 56 -8.61 15.10 -5.79
CA ALA A 56 -9.89 14.42 -6.00
C ALA A 56 -10.29 13.56 -4.78
N LEU A 57 -9.38 12.72 -4.28
CA LEU A 57 -9.60 11.88 -3.10
C LEU A 57 -9.88 12.70 -1.85
N GLY A 58 -9.04 13.68 -1.54
CA GLY A 58 -9.14 14.53 -0.34
C GLY A 58 -10.36 15.45 -0.31
N SER A 59 -11.05 15.62 -1.45
CA SER A 59 -12.35 16.29 -1.51
C SER A 59 -13.52 15.38 -1.13
N GLN A 60 -13.35 14.06 -1.25
CA GLN A 60 -14.40 13.05 -1.04
C GLN A 60 -14.35 12.45 0.38
N THR A 61 -13.15 12.37 0.98
CA THR A 61 -12.99 11.77 2.31
C THR A 61 -11.99 12.57 3.16
N PRO A 62 -12.27 12.75 4.47
CA PRO A 62 -11.34 13.41 5.39
C PRO A 62 -10.13 12.55 5.78
N PHE A 63 -10.13 11.26 5.41
CA PHE A 63 -9.08 10.30 5.75
C PHE A 63 -7.92 10.26 4.75
N VAL A 64 -7.97 11.09 3.72
CA VAL A 64 -6.89 11.31 2.74
C VAL A 64 -6.40 12.73 2.86
N PRO A 65 -5.08 13.00 2.74
CA PRO A 65 -4.55 14.35 2.78
C PRO A 65 -5.25 15.28 1.79
N ARG A 66 -5.57 16.51 2.20
CA ARG A 66 -6.01 17.56 1.26
C ARG A 66 -4.84 18.06 0.44
N ALA A 67 -5.04 18.28 -0.85
CA ALA A 67 -4.11 18.97 -1.71
C ALA A 67 -4.33 20.51 -1.62
N TYR A 68 -3.25 21.28 -1.49
CA TYR A 68 -3.34 22.73 -1.29
C TYR A 68 -2.68 23.53 -2.40
N ASP A 69 -1.42 23.22 -2.76
CA ASP A 69 -0.67 23.97 -3.75
C ASP A 69 0.34 23.08 -4.46
N PHE A 70 0.57 23.39 -5.73
CA PHE A 70 1.51 22.66 -6.58
C PHE A 70 2.20 23.62 -7.53
N GLY A 71 3.51 23.51 -7.69
CA GLY A 71 4.23 24.40 -8.57
C GLY A 71 5.68 24.02 -8.79
N CYS A 72 6.40 24.96 -9.38
CA CYS A 72 7.83 24.88 -9.63
C CYS A 72 8.48 26.25 -9.38
N THR A 73 9.59 26.26 -8.64
CA THR A 73 10.40 27.44 -8.42
C THR A 73 11.87 27.03 -8.26
N ASP A 74 12.80 27.89 -8.66
CA ASP A 74 14.26 27.66 -8.58
C ASP A 74 14.73 26.33 -9.17
N GLY A 75 14.04 25.83 -10.22
CA GLY A 75 14.39 24.59 -10.88
C GLY A 75 13.93 23.30 -10.16
N GLU A 76 13.23 23.41 -9.03
CA GLU A 76 12.63 22.29 -8.30
C GLU A 76 11.11 22.37 -8.32
N GLY A 77 10.44 21.22 -8.43
CA GLY A 77 9.00 21.11 -8.24
C GLY A 77 8.63 20.99 -6.78
N TYR A 78 7.43 21.44 -6.41
CA TYR A 78 6.88 21.22 -5.08
C TYR A 78 5.40 20.86 -5.10
N MET A 79 4.95 20.15 -4.05
CA MET A 79 3.54 20.02 -3.71
C MET A 79 3.34 20.24 -2.22
N ILE A 80 2.24 20.90 -1.87
CA ILE A 80 1.79 21.12 -0.48
C ILE A 80 0.50 20.34 -0.28
N ILE A 81 0.53 19.39 0.65
CA ILE A 81 -0.63 18.60 1.04
C ILE A 81 -0.82 18.66 2.56
N GLY A 82 -1.98 18.26 3.06
CA GLY A 82 -2.27 18.19 4.49
C GLY A 82 -1.35 17.20 5.20
N TYR A 83 -0.83 17.59 6.37
CA TYR A 83 -0.14 16.66 7.24
C TYR A 83 -1.13 15.93 8.14
N VAL A 84 -1.17 14.59 8.04
CA VAL A 84 -2.01 13.77 8.91
C VAL A 84 -1.29 13.55 10.23
N ARG A 85 -1.80 14.17 11.30
CA ARG A 85 -1.19 14.10 12.64
C ARG A 85 -1.49 12.75 13.28
N GLY A 86 -0.46 12.10 13.77
CA GLY A 86 -0.54 10.82 14.46
C GLY A 86 0.76 10.04 14.33
N GLU A 87 0.69 8.78 14.66
CA GLU A 87 1.76 7.81 14.55
C GLU A 87 1.38 6.78 13.49
N ASP A 88 2.33 6.31 12.69
CA ASP A 88 2.04 5.23 11.75
C ASP A 88 1.70 3.93 12.52
N ALA A 89 0.87 3.10 11.89
CA ALA A 89 0.39 1.88 12.52
C ALA A 89 1.52 0.85 12.78
N GLU A 90 2.64 0.91 12.05
CA GLU A 90 3.79 0.03 12.31
C GLU A 90 4.36 0.27 13.72
N ASN A 91 4.44 1.53 14.15
CA ASN A 91 4.93 1.93 15.47
C ASN A 91 3.82 2.01 16.52
N GLY A 92 2.65 2.50 16.16
CA GLY A 92 1.54 2.75 17.08
C GLY A 92 0.84 1.49 17.62
N MET A 93 0.96 0.33 16.94
CA MET A 93 0.27 -0.91 17.34
C MET A 93 0.60 -1.40 18.74
N PHE A 94 1.83 -1.21 19.18
CA PHE A 94 2.30 -1.72 20.48
C PHE A 94 1.55 -1.14 21.69
N SER A 95 0.91 0.01 21.53
CA SER A 95 0.14 0.68 22.60
C SER A 95 -1.35 0.29 22.64
N LEU A 96 -1.82 -0.50 21.66
CA LEU A 96 -3.21 -0.87 21.50
C LEU A 96 -3.50 -2.29 21.98
N SER A 97 -4.66 -2.50 22.61
CA SER A 97 -5.21 -3.83 22.84
C SER A 97 -5.60 -4.50 21.52
N HIS A 98 -5.71 -5.83 21.49
CA HIS A 98 -6.12 -6.58 20.29
C HIS A 98 -7.46 -6.06 19.71
N SER A 99 -8.43 -5.73 20.56
CA SER A 99 -9.72 -5.16 20.14
C SER A 99 -9.55 -3.77 19.50
N GLU A 100 -8.67 -2.91 20.05
CA GLU A 100 -8.36 -1.60 19.47
C GLU A 100 -7.62 -1.74 18.15
N GLN A 101 -6.66 -2.66 18.04
CA GLN A 101 -5.94 -2.99 16.81
C GLN A 101 -6.92 -3.44 15.72
N PHE A 102 -7.82 -4.39 16.05
CA PHE A 102 -8.85 -4.86 15.12
C PHE A 102 -9.74 -3.72 14.62
N LYS A 103 -10.27 -2.88 15.54
CA LYS A 103 -11.15 -1.75 15.17
C LYS A 103 -10.44 -0.73 14.29
N ALA A 104 -9.19 -0.42 14.58
CA ALA A 104 -8.39 0.49 13.75
C ALA A 104 -8.15 -0.09 12.36
N GLY A 105 -7.85 -1.38 12.27
CA GLY A 105 -7.71 -2.11 11.02
C GLY A 105 -9.01 -2.14 10.22
N PHE A 106 -10.14 -2.40 10.88
CA PHE A 106 -11.46 -2.43 10.26
C PHE A 106 -11.78 -1.08 9.61
N SER A 107 -11.59 0.03 10.34
CA SER A 107 -11.79 1.36 9.78
C SER A 107 -10.86 1.68 8.61
N ALA A 108 -9.60 1.24 8.66
CA ALA A 108 -8.67 1.42 7.54
C ALA A 108 -9.10 0.64 6.29
N GLY A 109 -9.61 -0.59 6.47
CA GLY A 109 -10.17 -1.41 5.39
C GLY A 109 -11.43 -0.78 4.76
N GLU A 110 -12.35 -0.27 5.59
CA GLU A 110 -13.53 0.45 5.11
C GLU A 110 -13.14 1.66 4.25
N ILE A 111 -12.19 2.47 4.71
CA ILE A 111 -11.74 3.66 3.99
C ILE A 111 -11.01 3.30 2.70
N LEU A 112 -10.20 2.23 2.66
CA LEU A 112 -9.62 1.76 1.41
C LEU A 112 -10.71 1.39 0.40
N ARG A 113 -11.77 0.68 0.83
CA ARG A 113 -12.91 0.36 -0.03
C ARG A 113 -13.61 1.62 -0.56
N GLU A 114 -13.79 2.63 0.27
CA GLU A 114 -14.38 3.91 -0.16
C GLU A 114 -13.47 4.65 -1.17
N VAL A 115 -12.16 4.63 -0.97
CA VAL A 115 -11.17 5.17 -1.93
C VAL A 115 -11.29 4.49 -3.30
N HIS A 116 -11.45 3.16 -3.34
CA HIS A 116 -11.62 2.42 -4.59
C HIS A 116 -12.94 2.72 -5.33
N LYS A 117 -13.96 3.23 -4.63
CA LYS A 117 -15.25 3.60 -5.23
C LYS A 117 -15.28 5.02 -5.80
N ILE A 118 -14.24 5.84 -5.51
CA ILE A 118 -14.20 7.23 -6.00
C ILE A 118 -14.13 7.24 -7.52
N PRO A 119 -15.08 7.89 -8.20
CA PRO A 119 -15.12 7.93 -9.65
C PRO A 119 -13.98 8.79 -10.19
N LEU A 120 -13.09 8.19 -10.96
CA LEU A 120 -11.99 8.83 -11.68
C LEU A 120 -12.04 8.40 -13.13
N ASP A 121 -11.31 9.12 -13.98
CA ASP A 121 -11.12 8.72 -15.37
C ASP A 121 -10.16 7.53 -15.43
N ILE A 122 -10.73 6.34 -15.64
CA ILE A 122 -10.01 5.06 -15.55
C ILE A 122 -9.53 4.67 -16.94
N PRO A 123 -8.23 4.42 -17.13
CA PRO A 123 -7.69 3.97 -18.40
C PRO A 123 -8.26 2.58 -18.78
N LYS A 124 -8.56 2.39 -20.06
CA LYS A 124 -8.88 1.06 -20.57
C LYS A 124 -7.65 0.17 -20.50
N MET A 125 -7.73 -0.93 -19.77
CA MET A 125 -6.66 -1.92 -19.69
C MET A 125 -7.20 -3.33 -19.60
N ASN A 126 -6.46 -4.29 -20.13
CA ASN A 126 -6.70 -5.71 -19.87
C ASN A 126 -5.85 -6.14 -18.67
N TRP A 127 -6.50 -6.26 -17.53
CA TRP A 127 -5.82 -6.58 -16.26
C TRP A 127 -5.14 -7.95 -16.28
N LEU A 128 -5.78 -8.96 -16.90
CA LEU A 128 -5.19 -10.28 -17.05
C LEU A 128 -3.89 -10.25 -17.83
N ASP A 129 -3.89 -9.61 -19.02
CA ASP A 129 -2.70 -9.54 -19.87
C ASP A 129 -1.58 -8.75 -19.17
N PHE A 130 -1.92 -7.61 -18.55
CA PHE A 130 -0.97 -6.78 -17.81
C PHE A 130 -0.30 -7.56 -16.68
N GLN A 131 -1.10 -8.22 -15.83
CA GLN A 131 -0.57 -8.96 -14.69
C GLN A 131 0.16 -10.22 -15.12
N THR A 132 -0.28 -10.91 -16.17
CA THR A 132 0.41 -12.09 -16.72
C THR A 132 1.81 -11.71 -17.20
N ALA A 133 1.95 -10.63 -17.96
CA ALA A 133 3.24 -10.15 -18.45
C ALA A 133 4.16 -9.72 -17.29
N LYS A 134 3.60 -8.97 -16.32
CA LYS A 134 4.32 -8.51 -15.13
C LYS A 134 4.82 -9.69 -14.28
N PHE A 135 3.98 -10.70 -14.06
CA PHE A 135 4.32 -11.89 -13.28
C PHE A 135 5.41 -12.73 -13.95
N LYS A 136 5.25 -13.06 -15.24
CA LYS A 136 6.25 -13.82 -16.03
C LYS A 136 7.62 -13.17 -15.93
N ARG A 137 7.69 -11.86 -16.18
CA ARG A 137 8.95 -11.12 -16.06
C ARG A 137 9.57 -11.24 -14.67
N LYS A 138 8.75 -11.17 -13.59
CA LYS A 138 9.25 -11.30 -12.22
C LYS A 138 9.81 -12.69 -11.91
N VAL A 139 9.16 -13.72 -12.43
CA VAL A 139 9.64 -15.11 -12.32
C VAL A 139 10.97 -15.30 -13.06
N GLU A 140 11.07 -14.79 -14.29
CA GLU A 140 12.31 -14.85 -15.09
C GLU A 140 13.47 -14.13 -14.36
N GLU A 141 13.22 -12.93 -13.84
CA GLU A 141 14.18 -12.17 -13.05
C GLU A 141 14.67 -12.94 -11.80
N LEU A 142 13.81 -13.70 -11.10
CA LEU A 142 14.22 -14.54 -9.97
C LEU A 142 15.09 -15.72 -10.41
N LYS A 143 14.80 -16.32 -11.57
CA LYS A 143 15.60 -17.41 -12.16
C LYS A 143 17.00 -16.91 -12.57
N GLU A 144 17.10 -15.73 -13.18
CA GLU A 144 18.36 -15.08 -13.53
C GLU A 144 19.23 -14.75 -12.29
N LEU A 145 18.57 -14.43 -11.16
CA LEU A 145 19.24 -14.17 -9.89
C LEU A 145 19.55 -15.45 -9.08
N GLU A 146 19.25 -16.63 -9.63
CA GLU A 146 19.43 -17.95 -9.00
C GLU A 146 18.75 -18.06 -7.62
N ILE A 147 17.65 -17.32 -7.40
CA ILE A 147 16.89 -17.36 -6.15
C ILE A 147 15.88 -18.49 -6.21
N THR A 148 16.13 -19.51 -5.40
CA THR A 148 15.30 -20.72 -5.34
C THR A 148 14.88 -21.04 -3.92
N ALA A 149 13.63 -21.52 -3.77
CA ALA A 149 13.10 -22.13 -2.55
C ALA A 149 11.84 -22.94 -2.93
N SER A 150 11.55 -24.04 -2.21
CA SER A 150 10.40 -24.90 -2.53
C SER A 150 9.09 -24.10 -2.53
N PHE A 151 8.85 -23.28 -1.51
CA PHE A 151 7.64 -22.44 -1.44
C PHE A 151 7.50 -21.48 -2.61
N LEU A 152 8.60 -20.97 -3.22
CA LEU A 152 8.52 -20.11 -4.40
C LEU A 152 8.06 -20.88 -5.63
N THR A 153 8.51 -22.14 -5.80
CA THR A 153 8.05 -23.01 -6.89
C THR A 153 6.55 -23.31 -6.76
N GLU A 154 6.10 -23.66 -5.56
CA GLU A 154 4.68 -23.92 -5.27
C GLU A 154 3.84 -22.66 -5.47
N THR A 155 4.34 -21.49 -5.05
CA THR A 155 3.69 -20.17 -5.28
C THR A 155 3.59 -19.87 -6.78
N GLU A 156 4.65 -20.08 -7.57
CA GLU A 156 4.67 -19.88 -9.02
C GLU A 156 3.64 -20.77 -9.70
N GLN A 157 3.59 -22.05 -9.35
CA GLN A 157 2.64 -23.02 -9.90
C GLN A 157 1.20 -22.59 -9.60
N PHE A 158 0.89 -22.27 -8.34
CA PHE A 158 -0.45 -21.82 -7.93
C PHE A 158 -0.91 -20.59 -8.74
N VAL A 159 -0.02 -19.62 -8.99
CA VAL A 159 -0.37 -18.44 -9.80
C VAL A 159 -0.70 -18.86 -11.23
N TYR A 160 0.11 -19.71 -11.89
CA TYR A 160 -0.17 -20.13 -13.26
C TYR A 160 -1.48 -20.90 -13.40
N GLU A 161 -1.84 -21.71 -12.42
CA GLU A 161 -3.10 -22.46 -12.41
C GLU A 161 -4.33 -21.55 -12.21
N ASN A 162 -4.16 -20.40 -11.55
CA ASN A 162 -5.28 -19.54 -11.16
C ASN A 162 -5.33 -18.19 -11.87
N ILE A 163 -4.31 -17.77 -12.63
CA ILE A 163 -4.19 -16.43 -13.21
C ILE A 163 -5.35 -16.04 -14.13
N ALA A 164 -6.00 -17.03 -14.77
CA ALA A 164 -7.17 -16.83 -15.61
C ALA A 164 -8.37 -16.20 -14.87
N ARG A 165 -8.41 -16.27 -13.52
CA ARG A 165 -9.40 -15.61 -12.68
C ARG A 165 -9.34 -14.08 -12.75
N LEU A 166 -8.23 -13.53 -13.25
CA LEU A 166 -8.05 -12.09 -13.46
C LEU A 166 -8.80 -11.55 -14.70
N LYS A 167 -9.48 -12.42 -15.44
CA LYS A 167 -10.28 -12.02 -16.60
C LYS A 167 -11.48 -11.17 -16.16
N ASN A 168 -11.69 -10.05 -16.86
CA ASN A 168 -12.82 -9.14 -16.63
C ASN A 168 -12.91 -8.57 -15.21
N ARG A 169 -11.77 -8.45 -14.50
CA ARG A 169 -11.77 -7.80 -13.19
C ARG A 169 -12.07 -6.30 -13.34
N PRO A 170 -12.79 -5.72 -12.35
CA PRO A 170 -13.02 -4.28 -12.32
C PRO A 170 -11.69 -3.54 -12.16
N ILE A 171 -11.63 -2.33 -12.69
CA ILE A 171 -10.45 -1.45 -12.57
C ILE A 171 -10.86 -0.22 -11.77
N CYS A 172 -10.08 0.10 -10.75
CA CYS A 172 -10.20 1.32 -9.96
C CYS A 172 -8.83 1.95 -9.75
N LEU A 173 -8.79 3.11 -9.12
CA LEU A 173 -7.55 3.63 -8.55
C LEU A 173 -7.15 2.79 -7.35
N GLN A 174 -5.92 2.30 -7.34
CA GLN A 174 -5.31 1.61 -6.21
C GLN A 174 -4.42 2.58 -5.42
N HIS A 175 -4.34 2.39 -4.11
CA HIS A 175 -3.33 3.05 -3.27
C HIS A 175 -1.91 2.59 -3.65
N GLY A 176 -1.77 1.34 -4.01
CA GLY A 176 -0.52 0.72 -4.45
C GLY A 176 0.49 0.44 -3.34
N ASP A 177 0.26 0.97 -2.11
CA ASP A 177 1.17 0.78 -0.97
C ASP A 177 0.42 0.70 0.38
N PHE A 178 -0.72 -0.01 0.41
CA PHE A 178 -1.51 -0.18 1.62
C PHE A 178 -0.84 -1.13 2.61
N HIS A 179 -0.17 -0.57 3.62
CA HIS A 179 0.49 -1.30 4.71
C HIS A 179 0.64 -0.42 5.96
N PRO A 180 0.97 -0.97 7.16
CA PRO A 180 0.93 -0.23 8.43
C PRO A 180 1.69 1.10 8.46
N ALA A 181 2.84 1.21 7.79
CA ALA A 181 3.61 2.47 7.79
C ALA A 181 2.94 3.63 7.02
N ASN A 182 1.88 3.35 6.24
CA ASN A 182 1.10 4.34 5.50
C ASN A 182 -0.32 4.55 6.08
N ILE A 183 -0.60 3.95 7.23
CA ILE A 183 -1.88 4.07 7.97
C ILE A 183 -1.60 4.82 9.27
N ILE A 184 -2.26 5.96 9.48
CA ILE A 184 -2.01 6.82 10.63
C ILE A 184 -3.05 6.59 11.72
N LEU A 185 -2.54 6.44 12.94
CA LEU A 185 -3.30 6.29 14.17
C LEU A 185 -3.16 7.54 15.05
N LYS A 186 -4.24 7.91 15.72
CA LYS A 186 -4.24 8.93 16.75
C LYS A 186 -5.27 8.60 17.82
N ASN A 187 -4.91 8.71 19.09
CA ASN A 187 -5.78 8.35 20.20
C ASN A 187 -6.38 6.94 20.01
N LYS A 188 -5.52 5.97 19.63
CA LYS A 188 -5.87 4.56 19.42
C LYS A 188 -6.87 4.29 18.29
N LYS A 189 -7.08 5.23 17.38
CA LYS A 189 -8.02 5.12 16.26
C LYS A 189 -7.32 5.43 14.94
N PHE A 190 -7.79 4.81 13.87
CA PHE A 190 -7.44 5.18 12.52
C PHE A 190 -7.87 6.63 12.24
N VAL A 191 -6.98 7.43 11.65
CA VAL A 191 -7.26 8.84 11.32
C VAL A 191 -6.85 9.21 9.89
N GLY A 192 -6.13 8.35 9.17
CA GLY A 192 -5.82 8.65 7.78
C GLY A 192 -4.92 7.66 7.08
N LEU A 193 -5.04 7.69 5.76
CA LEU A 193 -4.24 6.94 4.81
C LEU A 193 -3.34 7.92 4.06
N ILE A 194 -2.02 7.63 4.00
CA ILE A 194 -1.00 8.54 3.44
C ILE A 194 -0.12 7.84 2.41
N ASP A 195 0.71 8.65 1.74
CA ASP A 195 1.75 8.21 0.80
C ASP A 195 1.20 7.57 -0.48
N PHE A 196 0.42 8.35 -1.24
CA PHE A 196 -0.17 8.00 -2.54
C PHE A 196 0.84 8.07 -3.71
N ASN A 197 2.13 7.83 -3.46
CA ASN A 197 3.18 7.96 -4.48
C ASN A 197 3.28 6.74 -5.43
N ARG A 198 2.56 5.65 -5.13
CA ARG A 198 2.51 4.40 -5.90
C ARG A 198 1.13 4.14 -6.50
N LEU A 199 0.37 5.21 -6.73
CA LEU A 199 -0.92 5.11 -7.38
C LEU A 199 -0.82 4.39 -8.72
N GLU A 200 -1.62 3.34 -8.87
CA GLU A 200 -1.78 2.59 -10.10
C GLU A 200 -3.28 2.37 -10.36
N PHE A 201 -3.65 2.01 -11.59
CA PHE A 201 -5.00 1.56 -11.88
C PHE A 201 -5.01 0.03 -11.99
N GLY A 202 -5.95 -0.63 -11.33
CA GLY A 202 -6.03 -2.09 -11.32
C GLY A 202 -7.21 -2.64 -10.54
N ASP A 203 -7.23 -3.95 -10.37
CA ASP A 203 -8.25 -4.62 -9.55
C ASP A 203 -8.13 -4.15 -8.10
N PRO A 204 -9.22 -3.67 -7.48
CA PRO A 204 -9.23 -3.20 -6.10
C PRO A 204 -8.67 -4.23 -5.09
N LEU A 205 -8.87 -5.52 -5.31
CA LEU A 205 -8.37 -6.55 -4.39
C LEU A 205 -6.85 -6.70 -4.40
N PHE A 206 -6.16 -6.20 -5.44
CA PHE A 206 -4.71 -6.25 -5.50
C PHE A 206 -4.03 -5.42 -4.40
N ASP A 207 -4.65 -4.33 -3.94
CA ASP A 207 -4.14 -3.53 -2.81
C ASP A 207 -4.09 -4.31 -1.49
N LEU A 208 -4.95 -5.33 -1.33
CA LEU A 208 -4.96 -6.15 -0.13
C LEU A 208 -3.81 -7.17 -0.05
N ALA A 209 -3.13 -7.44 -1.17
CA ALA A 209 -2.09 -8.46 -1.26
C ALA A 209 -0.93 -8.26 -0.26
N LYS A 210 -0.69 -7.03 0.17
CA LYS A 210 0.37 -6.69 1.14
C LYS A 210 0.00 -6.99 2.60
N ILE A 211 -1.28 -7.20 2.90
CA ILE A 211 -1.75 -7.40 4.27
C ILE A 211 -1.13 -8.68 4.86
N GLY A 212 -1.23 -9.80 4.16
CA GLY A 212 -0.65 -11.07 4.61
C GLY A 212 0.87 -11.07 4.67
N PHE A 213 1.54 -10.15 3.97
CA PHE A 213 2.99 -10.09 3.88
C PHE A 213 3.62 -9.12 4.90
N PHE A 214 3.04 -7.94 5.10
CA PHE A 214 3.58 -6.90 5.97
C PHE A 214 2.75 -6.68 7.22
N THR A 215 1.41 -6.63 7.10
CA THR A 215 0.56 -6.24 8.21
C THR A 215 0.50 -7.31 9.29
N THR A 216 0.51 -8.59 8.92
CA THR A 216 0.54 -9.72 9.86
C THR A 216 1.81 -9.76 10.72
N GLU A 217 2.94 -9.27 10.20
CA GLU A 217 4.21 -9.18 10.94
C GLU A 217 4.18 -8.04 12.00
N VAL A 218 3.21 -7.12 11.90
CA VAL A 218 2.99 -6.05 12.88
C VAL A 218 1.88 -6.42 13.84
N SER A 219 0.72 -6.87 13.32
CA SER A 219 -0.44 -7.23 14.13
C SER A 219 -1.42 -8.09 13.33
N ILE A 220 -1.68 -9.30 13.81
CA ILE A 220 -2.73 -10.18 13.27
C ILE A 220 -4.15 -9.57 13.47
N PRO A 221 -4.53 -9.07 14.67
CA PRO A 221 -5.83 -8.41 14.84
C PRO A 221 -6.07 -7.25 13.87
N PHE A 222 -5.04 -6.44 13.62
CA PHE A 222 -5.13 -5.32 12.68
C PHE A 222 -5.26 -5.80 11.23
N ALA A 223 -4.50 -6.82 10.83
CA ALA A 223 -4.59 -7.44 9.51
C ALA A 223 -5.99 -8.03 9.24
N ARG A 224 -6.56 -8.74 10.23
CA ARG A 224 -7.95 -9.24 10.17
C ARG A 224 -8.95 -8.11 10.05
N GLY A 225 -8.76 -7.04 10.82
CA GLY A 225 -9.56 -5.83 10.70
C GLY A 225 -9.52 -5.26 9.28
N ASN A 226 -8.33 -5.10 8.68
CA ASN A 226 -8.19 -4.59 7.30
C ASN A 226 -9.02 -5.41 6.31
N ILE A 227 -8.94 -6.74 6.36
CA ILE A 227 -9.70 -7.61 5.46
C ILE A 227 -11.21 -7.49 5.72
N LEU A 228 -11.64 -7.65 6.98
CA LEU A 228 -13.07 -7.68 7.31
C LEU A 228 -13.76 -6.31 7.14
N GLY A 229 -13.02 -5.20 7.33
CA GLY A 229 -13.53 -3.85 7.02
C GLY A 229 -13.64 -3.59 5.52
N TYR A 230 -12.78 -4.22 4.73
CA TYR A 230 -12.82 -4.07 3.28
C TYR A 230 -13.92 -4.90 2.64
N ILE A 231 -14.14 -6.14 3.10
CA ILE A 231 -15.16 -7.05 2.54
C ILE A 231 -16.56 -6.55 2.90
N ASP A 232 -17.39 -6.30 1.90
CA ASP A 232 -18.83 -6.14 2.11
C ASP A 232 -19.50 -7.51 2.04
N LYS A 233 -20.40 -7.81 2.97
CA LYS A 233 -21.01 -9.16 3.13
C LYS A 233 -21.73 -9.66 1.89
N GLU A 234 -22.05 -8.79 0.94
CA GLU A 234 -22.89 -9.12 -0.21
C GLU A 234 -22.11 -9.27 -1.54
N GLU A 235 -20.83 -8.87 -1.64
CA GLU A 235 -20.19 -8.66 -2.95
C GLU A 235 -19.08 -9.63 -3.38
N VAL A 236 -18.58 -10.55 -2.56
CA VAL A 236 -17.36 -11.25 -2.95
C VAL A 236 -17.48 -12.79 -2.96
N THR A 237 -18.18 -13.30 -3.97
CA THR A 237 -18.34 -14.76 -4.22
C THR A 237 -17.00 -15.49 -4.41
N ASP A 238 -15.92 -14.81 -4.83
CA ASP A 238 -14.62 -15.41 -5.15
C ASP A 238 -13.45 -14.74 -4.37
N PHE A 239 -13.75 -14.05 -3.28
CA PHE A 239 -12.76 -13.24 -2.55
C PHE A 239 -11.49 -14.03 -2.18
N TRP A 240 -11.64 -15.17 -1.52
CA TRP A 240 -10.48 -15.91 -1.01
C TRP A 240 -9.62 -16.48 -2.16
N ASN A 241 -10.21 -16.89 -3.28
CA ASN A 241 -9.46 -17.28 -4.46
C ASN A 241 -8.60 -16.13 -5.00
N LEU A 242 -9.19 -14.95 -5.15
CA LEU A 242 -8.51 -13.77 -5.67
C LEU A 242 -7.48 -13.22 -4.67
N TYR A 243 -7.82 -13.19 -3.38
CA TYR A 243 -6.90 -12.74 -2.33
C TYR A 243 -5.66 -13.65 -2.24
N ALA A 244 -5.86 -14.97 -2.24
CA ALA A 244 -4.74 -15.93 -2.29
C ALA A 244 -3.89 -15.74 -3.54
N LEU A 245 -4.53 -15.59 -4.72
CA LEU A 245 -3.83 -15.35 -5.99
C LEU A 245 -2.99 -14.07 -5.94
N TYR A 246 -3.55 -12.95 -5.49
CA TYR A 246 -2.81 -11.69 -5.38
C TYR A 246 -1.71 -11.74 -4.32
N THR A 247 -1.93 -12.44 -3.21
CA THR A 247 -0.90 -12.66 -2.19
C THR A 247 0.25 -13.48 -2.77
N ALA A 248 -0.02 -14.55 -3.52
CA ALA A 248 0.99 -15.35 -4.20
C ALA A 248 1.81 -14.52 -5.21
N MET A 249 1.14 -13.71 -6.03
CA MET A 249 1.81 -12.79 -6.96
C MET A 249 2.66 -11.75 -6.23
N HIS A 250 2.19 -11.27 -5.07
CA HIS A 250 2.95 -10.32 -4.25
C HIS A 250 4.21 -10.95 -3.66
N ILE A 251 4.17 -12.20 -3.17
CA ILE A 251 5.34 -12.93 -2.68
C ILE A 251 6.46 -12.90 -3.73
N ILE A 252 6.17 -13.32 -4.96
CA ILE A 252 7.15 -13.32 -6.06
C ILE A 252 7.70 -11.91 -6.33
N SER A 253 6.82 -10.91 -6.35
CA SER A 253 7.21 -9.51 -6.57
C SER A 253 8.08 -8.95 -5.43
N ALA A 254 7.76 -9.27 -4.18
CA ALA A 254 8.47 -8.78 -3.01
C ALA A 254 9.87 -9.39 -2.90
N VAL A 255 10.00 -10.69 -3.15
CA VAL A 255 11.31 -11.39 -3.17
C VAL A 255 12.18 -10.83 -4.29
N ASN A 256 11.63 -10.65 -5.50
CA ASN A 256 12.34 -10.06 -6.63
C ASN A 256 12.83 -8.64 -6.32
N TRP A 257 11.96 -7.80 -5.76
CA TRP A 257 12.33 -6.44 -5.37
C TRP A 257 13.44 -6.44 -4.29
N ALA A 258 13.32 -7.29 -3.28
CA ALA A 258 14.29 -7.42 -2.21
C ALA A 258 15.68 -7.83 -2.72
N ALA A 259 15.74 -8.76 -3.65
CA ALA A 259 16.98 -9.21 -4.27
C ALA A 259 17.71 -8.10 -5.03
N LYS A 260 16.95 -7.22 -5.69
CA LYS A 260 17.51 -6.13 -6.50
C LYS A 260 17.88 -4.88 -5.71
N ASN A 261 17.12 -4.57 -4.64
CA ASN A 261 17.17 -3.25 -3.99
C ASN A 261 17.54 -3.30 -2.51
N GLU A 262 17.41 -4.46 -1.85
CA GLU A 262 17.44 -4.56 -0.38
C GLU A 262 18.34 -5.70 0.13
N SER A 263 19.59 -5.75 -0.30
CA SER A 263 20.51 -6.80 0.10
C SER A 263 20.61 -6.98 1.64
N ARG A 264 20.51 -5.90 2.41
CA ARG A 264 20.54 -5.95 3.89
C ARG A 264 19.28 -6.58 4.50
N ASN A 265 18.12 -6.37 3.88
CA ASN A 265 16.83 -6.86 4.36
C ASN A 265 16.35 -8.10 3.60
N PHE A 266 17.14 -8.61 2.64
CA PHE A 266 16.73 -9.74 1.81
C PHE A 266 16.31 -10.95 2.63
N LYS A 267 17.11 -11.35 3.63
CA LYS A 267 16.78 -12.48 4.52
C LYS A 267 15.46 -12.26 5.27
N LYS A 268 15.21 -11.03 5.75
CA LYS A 268 13.97 -10.67 6.45
C LYS A 268 12.77 -10.83 5.51
N LEU A 269 12.85 -10.31 4.29
CA LEU A 269 11.75 -10.37 3.33
C LEU A 269 11.54 -11.79 2.80
N MET A 270 12.58 -12.59 2.62
CA MET A 270 12.46 -14.02 2.34
C MET A 270 11.73 -14.77 3.47
N ASN A 271 12.02 -14.45 4.74
CA ASN A 271 11.31 -15.05 5.87
C ASN A 271 9.82 -14.65 5.87
N TYR A 272 9.51 -13.39 5.56
CA TYR A 272 8.12 -12.94 5.42
C TYR A 272 7.40 -13.70 4.29
N ALA A 273 8.05 -13.87 3.15
CA ALA A 273 7.54 -14.63 2.02
C ALA A 273 7.22 -16.08 2.40
N ALA A 274 8.16 -16.75 3.07
CA ALA A 274 7.99 -18.13 3.52
C ALA A 274 6.85 -18.28 4.54
N LYS A 275 6.78 -17.39 5.55
CA LYS A 275 5.68 -17.37 6.53
C LYS A 275 4.32 -17.12 5.86
N THR A 276 4.27 -16.19 4.91
CA THR A 276 3.04 -15.90 4.17
C THR A 276 2.60 -17.11 3.39
N ALA A 277 3.48 -17.77 2.64
CA ALA A 277 3.14 -19.01 1.90
C ALA A 277 2.69 -20.12 2.86
N ALA A 278 3.39 -20.33 3.99
CA ALA A 278 3.05 -21.32 5.00
C ALA A 278 1.66 -21.08 5.60
N SER A 279 1.23 -19.82 5.78
CA SER A 279 -0.12 -19.51 6.30
C SER A 279 -1.25 -19.98 5.37
N TYR A 280 -0.95 -20.29 4.11
CA TYR A 280 -1.84 -20.89 3.12
C TYR A 280 -1.58 -22.39 2.91
N ASP A 281 -0.77 -23.02 3.77
CA ASP A 281 -0.26 -24.37 3.53
C ASP A 281 0.36 -24.49 2.11
N ASN A 282 1.23 -23.55 1.78
CA ASN A 282 1.79 -23.36 0.44
C ASN A 282 0.74 -23.33 -0.69
N PHE A 283 -0.38 -22.64 -0.43
CA PHE A 283 -1.52 -22.48 -1.34
C PHE A 283 -2.36 -23.74 -1.60
N GLN A 284 -2.27 -24.77 -0.72
CA GLN A 284 -3.23 -25.86 -0.69
C GLN A 284 -4.60 -25.43 -0.12
N LYS A 285 -4.66 -24.32 0.62
CA LYS A 285 -5.87 -23.66 1.10
C LYS A 285 -5.91 -22.21 0.66
N LEU A 286 -7.10 -21.66 0.52
CA LEU A 286 -7.32 -20.31 -0.02
C LEU A 286 -7.45 -19.24 1.07
N MET A 287 -7.88 -19.62 2.27
CA MET A 287 -7.95 -18.72 3.43
C MET A 287 -6.73 -18.95 4.31
N PRO A 288 -5.97 -17.92 4.64
CA PRO A 288 -4.77 -18.07 5.47
C PRO A 288 -5.13 -18.33 6.94
N ASP A 289 -4.25 -19.04 7.66
CA ASP A 289 -4.48 -19.46 9.06
C ASP A 289 -4.76 -18.30 9.99
N TRP A 290 -4.09 -17.17 9.81
CA TRP A 290 -4.26 -16.00 10.65
C TRP A 290 -5.68 -15.36 10.54
N MET A 291 -6.52 -15.82 9.63
CA MET A 291 -7.94 -15.42 9.56
C MET A 291 -8.85 -16.26 10.46
N ASN A 292 -8.40 -17.39 11.01
CA ASN A 292 -9.22 -18.24 11.87
C ASN A 292 -9.51 -17.58 13.22
N GLU A 293 -10.73 -17.76 13.73
CA GLU A 293 -11.21 -17.08 14.96
C GLU A 293 -10.69 -17.70 16.27
N GLU A 294 -10.17 -18.92 16.26
CA GLU A 294 -9.89 -19.70 17.46
C GLU A 294 -8.74 -19.18 18.32
N GLU A 295 -7.87 -18.32 17.80
CA GLU A 295 -6.72 -17.79 18.54
C GLU A 295 -7.01 -16.56 19.43
N PHE A 296 -8.27 -16.07 19.49
CA PHE A 296 -8.62 -14.83 20.22
C PHE A 296 -9.77 -14.99 21.23
N LYS A 297 -10.05 -16.24 21.68
CA LYS A 297 -10.95 -16.50 22.80
C LYS A 297 -10.26 -16.47 24.16
#